data_2bcf60e6fb851186c06851994ca3ceda
#
_entry.id   2bcf60e6fb851186c06851994ca3ceda
#
_cell.length_a   1.000
_cell.length_b   1.000
_cell.length_c   1.000
_cell.angle_alpha   90.00
_cell.angle_beta   90.00
_cell.angle_gamma   90.00
#
_symmetry.space_group_name_H-M   'P 1'
#
loop_
_entity.id
_entity.type
_entity.pdbx_description
1 polymer ?
#
loop_
_entity_poly.entity_id
_entity_poly.type
_entity_poly.pdbx_seq_one_letter_code
_entity_poly.pdbx_strand_id
1 'polypeptide(L)'
;MFQINCLNPISKVGLDRLTADYKVIDNMNDAEGVLVRSASMHELELPENLLAVARAGAGVNNIPLDKCAEKGIVVFNTPGANANGVKELVIAGMLLAARDVVGGIEWVKASKDNADIAKA
;
A
#
# COMPACT_ATOMS: atom_id res chain seq x y z
N MET A 1 12.31 19.15 16.47
CA MET A 1 12.31 17.78 15.93
C MET A 1 10.85 17.37 15.75
N PHE A 2 10.41 17.20 14.50
CA PHE A 2 9.03 16.84 14.18
C PHE A 2 8.73 15.39 14.52
N GLN A 3 7.57 15.13 15.09
CA GLN A 3 7.15 13.81 15.51
C GLN A 3 6.24 13.17 14.44
N ILE A 4 6.66 12.00 13.91
CA ILE A 4 5.97 11.29 12.84
C ILE A 4 5.42 9.98 13.38
N ASN A 5 4.11 9.76 13.23
CA ASN A 5 3.48 8.49 13.53
C ASN A 5 3.21 7.68 12.26
N CYS A 6 3.38 6.37 12.32
CA CYS A 6 3.09 5.45 11.23
C CYS A 6 1.89 4.57 11.59
N LEU A 7 0.73 4.82 10.97
CA LEU A 7 -0.49 4.01 11.22
C LEU A 7 -0.45 2.61 10.60
N ASN A 8 0.49 2.39 9.67
CA ASN A 8 0.78 1.09 9.07
C ASN A 8 2.30 0.88 9.07
N PRO A 9 2.77 -0.36 8.94
CA PRO A 9 4.19 -0.61 8.66
C PRO A 9 4.62 0.13 7.38
N ILE A 10 5.57 1.04 7.52
CA ILE A 10 6.21 1.76 6.42
C ILE A 10 7.60 1.16 6.20
N SER A 11 7.98 1.02 4.93
CA SER A 11 9.29 0.46 4.57
C SER A 11 10.42 1.23 5.23
N LYS A 12 11.35 0.49 5.84
CA LYS A 12 12.56 1.06 6.45
C LYS A 12 13.34 1.94 5.47
N VAL A 13 13.41 1.55 4.19
CA VAL A 13 14.07 2.33 3.14
C VAL A 13 13.46 3.74 3.00
N GLY A 14 12.14 3.87 3.23
CA GLY A 14 11.46 5.17 3.25
C GLY A 14 11.77 5.94 4.53
N LEU A 15 11.68 5.28 5.68
CA LEU A 15 11.92 5.92 6.99
C LEU A 15 13.37 6.38 7.15
N ASP A 16 14.34 5.64 6.61
CA ASP A 16 15.76 6.01 6.65
C ASP A 16 16.09 7.30 5.85
N ARG A 17 15.12 7.81 5.07
CA ARG A 17 15.26 9.12 4.38
C ARG A 17 14.86 10.30 5.25
N LEU A 18 14.23 10.06 6.39
CA LEU A 18 13.95 11.13 7.34
C LEU A 18 15.25 11.63 7.94
N THR A 19 15.43 12.95 7.94
CA THR A 19 16.61 13.59 8.52
C THR A 19 16.54 13.59 10.05
N ALA A 20 17.59 14.08 10.70
CA ALA A 20 17.64 14.22 12.17
C ALA A 20 16.57 15.18 12.73
N ASP A 21 15.89 15.94 11.86
CA ASP A 21 14.80 16.85 12.25
C ASP A 21 13.49 16.10 12.55
N TYR A 22 13.42 14.80 12.20
CA TYR A 22 12.23 13.97 12.35
C TYR A 22 12.49 12.81 13.30
N LYS A 23 11.48 12.47 14.09
CA LYS A 23 11.48 11.31 14.98
C LYS A 23 10.20 10.50 14.77
N VAL A 24 10.36 9.20 14.53
CA VAL A 24 9.20 8.28 14.48
C VAL A 24 8.77 7.95 15.91
N ILE A 25 7.46 8.05 16.17
CA ILE A 25 6.84 7.83 17.47
C ILE A 25 5.64 6.89 17.35
N ASP A 26 5.30 6.21 18.44
CA ASP A 26 4.17 5.28 18.48
C ASP A 26 2.85 5.96 18.83
N ASN A 27 2.88 7.05 19.60
CA ASN A 27 1.68 7.76 20.04
C ASN A 27 1.21 8.78 19.00
N MET A 28 0.06 8.51 18.38
CA MET A 28 -0.52 9.41 17.39
C MET A 28 -0.90 10.78 17.97
N ASN A 29 -1.27 10.85 19.25
CA ASN A 29 -1.70 12.12 19.86
C ASN A 29 -0.59 13.18 19.93
N ASP A 30 0.66 12.75 19.87
CA ASP A 30 1.82 13.62 19.90
C ASP A 30 2.38 13.90 18.47
N ALA A 31 1.75 13.31 17.44
CA ALA A 31 2.25 13.40 16.07
C ALA A 31 1.96 14.75 15.42
N GLU A 32 2.97 15.30 14.75
CA GLU A 32 2.86 16.46 13.85
C GLU A 32 2.71 16.02 12.39
N GLY A 33 3.10 14.79 12.08
CA GLY A 33 2.91 14.16 10.78
C GLY A 33 2.50 12.70 10.90
N VAL A 34 1.68 12.23 9.97
CA VAL A 34 1.21 10.84 9.91
C VAL A 34 1.56 10.23 8.56
N LEU A 35 2.18 9.04 8.60
CA LEU A 35 2.36 8.18 7.43
C LEU A 35 1.33 7.05 7.47
N VAL A 36 0.56 6.88 6.41
CA VAL A 36 -0.50 5.88 6.33
C VAL A 36 -0.48 5.14 4.99
N ARG A 37 -0.90 3.89 4.98
CA ARG A 37 -1.16 3.10 3.75
C ARG A 37 -2.64 2.80 3.62
N SER A 38 -3.11 1.77 4.32
CA SER A 38 -4.47 1.23 4.22
C SER A 38 -5.32 1.44 5.46
N ALA A 39 -4.75 1.84 6.58
CA ALA A 39 -5.51 2.11 7.80
C ALA A 39 -6.55 3.21 7.56
N SER A 40 -7.76 3.03 8.09
CA SER A 40 -8.79 4.06 8.07
C SER A 40 -8.50 5.10 9.13
N MET A 41 -8.61 6.36 8.75
CA MET A 41 -8.47 7.50 9.67
C MET A 41 -9.81 8.15 10.01
N HIS A 42 -10.94 7.64 9.49
CA HIS A 42 -12.26 8.28 9.65
C HIS A 42 -12.74 8.35 11.10
N GLU A 43 -12.41 7.30 11.88
CA GLU A 43 -12.82 7.20 13.29
C GLU A 43 -11.75 7.74 14.27
N LEU A 44 -10.60 8.18 13.74
CA LEU A 44 -9.53 8.71 14.57
C LEU A 44 -9.81 10.18 14.94
N GLU A 45 -9.47 10.51 16.18
CA GLU A 45 -9.34 11.92 16.57
C GLU A 45 -8.04 12.47 16.00
N LEU A 46 -8.14 13.56 15.24
CA LEU A 46 -6.96 14.22 14.68
C LEU A 46 -6.42 15.21 15.73
N PRO A 47 -5.19 15.01 16.22
CA PRO A 47 -4.62 15.88 17.25
C PRO A 47 -4.43 17.31 16.75
N GLU A 48 -4.50 18.28 17.67
CA GLU A 48 -4.41 19.71 17.33
C GLU A 48 -3.03 20.09 16.75
N ASN A 49 -2.00 19.35 17.09
CA ASN A 49 -0.63 19.56 16.59
C ASN A 49 -0.35 18.88 15.25
N LEU A 50 -1.31 18.13 14.69
CA LEU A 50 -1.13 17.45 13.41
C LEU A 50 -1.13 18.45 12.26
N LEU A 51 -0.03 18.48 11.50
CA LEU A 51 0.18 19.40 10.38
C LEU A 51 -0.02 18.72 9.02
N ALA A 52 0.33 17.45 8.90
CA ALA A 52 0.31 16.75 7.62
C ALA A 52 0.01 15.26 7.75
N VAL A 53 -0.67 14.73 6.73
CA VAL A 53 -0.86 13.30 6.50
C VAL A 53 -0.31 12.94 5.14
N ALA A 54 0.53 11.91 5.06
CA ALA A 54 1.06 11.42 3.78
C ALA A 54 0.69 9.95 3.58
N ARG A 55 0.00 9.67 2.47
CA ARG A 55 -0.38 8.31 2.11
C ARG A 55 0.63 7.66 1.17
N ALA A 56 1.15 6.50 1.57
CA ALA A 56 1.88 5.61 0.67
C ALA A 56 0.89 4.85 -0.24
N GLY A 57 0.30 5.55 -1.19
CA GLY A 57 -0.70 5.06 -2.14
C GLY A 57 -1.40 6.18 -2.89
N ALA A 58 -2.09 5.84 -3.98
CA ALA A 58 -2.71 6.81 -4.87
C ALA A 58 -4.07 7.33 -4.36
N GLY A 59 -4.94 6.45 -3.89
CA GLY A 59 -6.25 6.84 -3.37
C GLY A 59 -6.17 7.51 -1.99
N VAL A 60 -7.19 8.25 -1.60
CA VAL A 60 -7.26 8.94 -0.30
C VAL A 60 -8.58 8.68 0.43
N ASN A 61 -9.29 7.65 0.00
CA ASN A 61 -10.61 7.28 0.54
C ASN A 61 -10.61 6.84 2.02
N ASN A 62 -9.44 6.52 2.56
CA ASN A 62 -9.24 6.15 3.96
C ASN A 62 -8.86 7.35 4.86
N ILE A 63 -8.78 8.56 4.30
CA ILE A 63 -8.42 9.79 5.01
C ILE A 63 -9.62 10.75 5.02
N PRO A 64 -10.02 11.30 6.17
CA PRO A 64 -11.14 12.23 6.27
C PRO A 64 -10.74 13.63 5.77
N LEU A 65 -10.76 13.84 4.44
CA LEU A 65 -10.26 15.04 3.79
C LEU A 65 -10.94 16.32 4.32
N ASP A 66 -12.26 16.31 4.52
CA ASP A 66 -12.99 17.46 5.00
C ASP A 66 -12.55 17.86 6.42
N LYS A 67 -12.44 16.89 7.34
CA LYS A 67 -11.91 17.13 8.70
C LYS A 67 -10.47 17.64 8.67
N CYS A 68 -9.63 17.11 7.77
CA CYS A 68 -8.26 17.58 7.60
C CYS A 68 -8.24 19.04 7.12
N ALA A 69 -9.07 19.39 6.13
CA ALA A 69 -9.16 20.74 5.60
C ALA A 69 -9.64 21.74 6.65
N GLU A 70 -10.68 21.39 7.43
CA GLU A 70 -11.19 22.23 8.53
C GLU A 70 -10.13 22.53 9.59
N LYS A 71 -9.24 21.55 9.87
CA LYS A 71 -8.13 21.69 10.83
C LYS A 71 -6.84 22.26 10.23
N GLY A 72 -6.81 22.56 8.94
CA GLY A 72 -5.60 23.04 8.25
C GLY A 72 -4.51 21.99 8.06
N ILE A 73 -4.89 20.70 8.08
CA ILE A 73 -3.97 19.58 7.89
C ILE A 73 -3.78 19.31 6.40
N VAL A 74 -2.55 19.34 5.93
CA VAL A 74 -2.22 19.05 4.52
C VAL A 74 -2.20 17.55 4.28
N VAL A 75 -2.85 17.08 3.20
CA VAL A 75 -2.88 15.66 2.83
C VAL A 75 -2.10 15.45 1.52
N PHE A 76 -1.14 14.53 1.56
CA PHE A 76 -0.35 14.09 0.42
C PHE A 76 -0.65 12.64 0.04
N ASN A 77 -0.55 12.34 -1.23
CA ASN A 77 -0.62 10.98 -1.76
C ASN A 77 0.56 10.69 -2.71
N THR A 78 0.69 9.44 -3.17
CA THR A 78 1.77 9.01 -4.08
C THR A 78 1.18 8.36 -5.33
N PRO A 79 0.55 9.13 -6.23
CA PRO A 79 -0.06 8.59 -7.43
C PRO A 79 1.00 8.01 -8.38
N GLY A 80 0.69 6.85 -8.97
CA GLY A 80 1.55 6.22 -9.97
C GLY A 80 2.72 5.39 -9.42
N ALA A 81 3.03 5.46 -8.12
CA ALA A 81 4.20 4.77 -7.56
C ALA A 81 4.20 3.24 -7.78
N ASN A 82 3.03 2.61 -7.76
CA ASN A 82 2.86 1.17 -7.97
C ASN A 82 2.18 0.81 -9.30
N ALA A 83 1.91 1.77 -10.17
CA ALA A 83 1.12 1.59 -11.39
C ALA A 83 1.75 0.56 -12.34
N ASN A 84 3.06 0.56 -12.50
CA ASN A 84 3.75 -0.40 -13.36
C ASN A 84 3.61 -1.83 -12.85
N GLY A 85 3.77 -2.08 -11.56
CA GLY A 85 3.59 -3.41 -10.97
C GLY A 85 2.17 -3.93 -11.13
N VAL A 86 1.16 -3.07 -10.96
CA VAL A 86 -0.25 -3.43 -11.21
C VAL A 86 -0.48 -3.77 -12.67
N LYS A 87 0.04 -2.97 -13.61
CA LYS A 87 -0.02 -3.24 -15.05
C LYS A 87 0.57 -4.60 -15.41
N GLU A 88 1.76 -4.91 -14.92
CA GLU A 88 2.43 -6.19 -15.18
C GLU A 88 1.61 -7.38 -14.68
N LEU A 89 1.04 -7.28 -13.47
CA LEU A 89 0.19 -8.32 -12.91
C LEU A 89 -1.10 -8.51 -13.71
N VAL A 90 -1.72 -7.43 -14.19
CA VAL A 90 -2.90 -7.49 -15.06
C VAL A 90 -2.58 -8.21 -16.36
N ILE A 91 -1.48 -7.86 -17.03
CA ILE A 91 -1.05 -8.52 -18.28
C ILE A 91 -0.74 -9.99 -18.04
N ALA A 92 -0.04 -10.32 -16.95
CA ALA A 92 0.24 -11.71 -16.57
C ALA A 92 -1.06 -12.49 -16.36
N GLY A 93 -2.05 -11.93 -15.63
CA GLY A 93 -3.35 -12.55 -15.42
C GLY A 93 -4.12 -12.78 -16.73
N MET A 94 -4.08 -11.82 -17.65
CA MET A 94 -4.70 -11.96 -18.97
C MET A 94 -4.09 -13.12 -19.78
N LEU A 95 -2.77 -13.24 -19.78
CA LEU A 95 -2.07 -14.33 -20.50
C LEU A 95 -2.32 -15.70 -19.84
N LEU A 96 -2.31 -15.77 -18.52
CA LEU A 96 -2.64 -17.00 -17.79
C LEU A 96 -4.05 -17.50 -18.11
N ALA A 97 -5.03 -16.59 -18.13
CA ALA A 97 -6.41 -16.91 -18.43
C ALA A 97 -6.62 -17.27 -19.93
N ALA A 98 -6.04 -16.50 -20.86
CA ALA A 98 -6.19 -16.71 -22.28
C ALA A 98 -5.61 -18.06 -22.78
N ARG A 99 -4.59 -18.57 -22.10
CA ARG A 99 -3.90 -19.82 -22.45
C ARG A 99 -4.21 -20.96 -21.52
N ASP A 100 -5.11 -20.79 -20.56
CA ASP A 100 -5.41 -21.76 -19.50
C ASP A 100 -4.14 -22.41 -18.89
N VAL A 101 -3.16 -21.59 -18.56
CA VAL A 101 -1.85 -22.06 -18.05
C VAL A 101 -2.04 -22.82 -16.72
N VAL A 102 -2.97 -22.35 -15.86
CA VAL A 102 -3.27 -23.01 -14.57
C VAL A 102 -3.86 -24.41 -14.81
N GLY A 103 -4.85 -24.54 -15.68
CA GLY A 103 -5.39 -25.85 -16.06
C GLY A 103 -4.35 -26.76 -16.68
N GLY A 104 -3.47 -26.23 -17.53
CA GLY A 104 -2.33 -26.96 -18.07
C GLY A 104 -1.37 -27.49 -17.01
N ILE A 105 -1.07 -26.72 -15.98
CA ILE A 105 -0.24 -27.14 -14.84
C ILE A 105 -0.91 -28.29 -14.08
N GLU A 106 -2.21 -28.17 -13.79
CA GLU A 106 -2.95 -29.23 -13.08
C GLU A 106 -3.01 -30.51 -13.91
N TRP A 107 -3.23 -30.40 -15.22
CA TRP A 107 -3.21 -31.53 -16.13
C TRP A 107 -1.84 -32.25 -16.14
N VAL A 108 -0.74 -31.52 -16.23
CA VAL A 108 0.62 -32.08 -16.18
C VAL A 108 0.87 -32.80 -14.86
N LYS A 109 0.48 -32.21 -13.73
CA LYS A 109 0.60 -32.84 -12.41
C LYS A 109 -0.17 -34.16 -12.32
N ALA A 110 -1.41 -34.16 -12.82
CA ALA A 110 -2.27 -35.34 -12.81
C ALA A 110 -1.77 -36.46 -13.75
N SER A 111 -1.09 -36.08 -14.84
CA SER A 111 -0.66 -37.00 -15.91
C SER A 111 0.82 -37.45 -15.81
N LYS A 112 1.54 -37.03 -14.78
CA LYS A 112 3.01 -37.26 -14.64
C LYS A 112 3.42 -38.74 -14.70
N ASP A 113 2.53 -39.65 -14.26
CA ASP A 113 2.78 -41.10 -14.22
C ASP A 113 2.15 -41.85 -15.41
N ASN A 114 1.58 -41.12 -16.38
CA ASN A 114 0.97 -41.72 -17.57
C ASN A 114 2.04 -42.03 -18.63
N ALA A 115 2.27 -43.32 -18.87
CA ALA A 115 3.25 -43.80 -19.87
C ALA A 115 2.87 -43.43 -21.32
N ASP A 116 1.56 -43.20 -21.58
CA ASP A 116 1.03 -42.88 -22.91
C ASP A 116 0.64 -41.38 -23.05
N ILE A 117 1.29 -40.50 -22.28
CA ILE A 117 0.95 -39.07 -22.22
C ILE A 117 0.96 -38.39 -23.60
N ALA A 118 1.79 -38.86 -24.52
CA ALA A 118 1.87 -38.32 -25.87
C ALA A 118 0.60 -38.57 -26.71
N LYS A 119 -0.30 -39.47 -26.25
CA LYS A 119 -1.57 -39.81 -26.91
C LYS A 119 -2.79 -39.23 -26.17
N ALA A 120 -2.57 -38.55 -25.07
CA ALA A 120 -3.62 -38.00 -24.21
C ALA A 120 -4.20 -36.70 -24.77
#